data_c5a50a8cce021d01b78dc799ab9961da
#
_entry.id   c5a50a8cce021d01b78dc799ab9961da
#
_cell.length_a   1.000
_cell.length_b   1.000
_cell.length_c   1.000
_cell.angle_alpha   90.00
_cell.angle_beta   90.00
_cell.angle_gamma   90.00
#
_symmetry.space_group_name_H-M   'P 1'
#
loop_
_entity.id
_entity.type
_entity.pdbx_description
1 polymer ?
#
loop_
_entity_poly.entity_id
_entity_poly.type
_entity_poly.pdbx_seq_one_letter_code
_entity_poly.pdbx_strand_id
1 'polypeptide(L)'
;AAQVEEYNEMCEAGFDEIFEKDRHYMQPIAKAPFYCCRQNVGAYGSLGGVKINHRTQAMTQEAKVIPGLYCVGTDACNIFGDSYPFILAGNTMGFCLNSGRIAGENAAAELDGFEY
;
A
#
# COMPACT_ATOMS: atom_id res chain seq x y z
N ALA A 1 -2.77 -14.53 -27.14
CA ALA A 1 -3.14 -15.94 -27.31
C ALA A 1 -1.96 -16.83 -26.94
N ALA A 2 -0.85 -16.85 -27.66
CA ALA A 2 0.27 -17.79 -27.41
C ALA A 2 0.79 -17.78 -25.97
N GLN A 3 1.02 -16.63 -25.37
CA GLN A 3 1.48 -16.54 -23.97
C GLN A 3 0.49 -17.13 -22.94
N VAL A 4 -0.81 -17.05 -23.23
CA VAL A 4 -1.83 -17.65 -22.36
C VAL A 4 -1.85 -19.16 -22.51
N GLU A 5 -1.65 -19.67 -23.72
CA GLU A 5 -1.52 -21.09 -23.99
C GLU A 5 -0.28 -21.67 -23.29
N GLU A 6 0.86 -21.05 -23.49
CA GLU A 6 2.12 -21.42 -22.81
C GLU A 6 1.98 -21.41 -21.27
N TYR A 7 1.37 -20.37 -20.70
CA TYR A 7 1.10 -20.30 -19.25
C TYR A 7 0.15 -21.43 -18.79
N ASN A 8 -0.86 -21.73 -19.56
CA ASN A 8 -1.79 -22.81 -19.21
C ASN A 8 -1.13 -24.17 -19.25
N GLU A 9 -0.22 -24.43 -20.22
CA GLU A 9 0.60 -25.64 -20.27
C GLU A 9 1.50 -25.77 -19.04
N MET A 10 2.15 -24.66 -18.60
CA MET A 10 2.90 -24.62 -17.35
C MET A 10 2.02 -24.90 -16.12
N CYS A 11 0.78 -24.38 -16.09
CA CYS A 11 -0.18 -24.67 -15.02
C CYS A 11 -0.52 -26.18 -14.96
N GLU A 12 -0.72 -26.84 -16.10
CA GLU A 12 -0.98 -28.28 -16.18
C GLU A 12 0.25 -29.10 -15.75
N ALA A 13 1.44 -28.68 -16.18
CA ALA A 13 2.71 -29.28 -15.76
C ALA A 13 3.00 -29.07 -14.26
N GLY A 14 2.39 -28.04 -13.66
CA GLY A 14 2.57 -27.67 -12.25
C GLY A 14 3.91 -27.00 -11.94
N PHE A 15 4.59 -26.47 -12.96
CA PHE A 15 5.86 -25.75 -12.84
C PHE A 15 5.92 -24.58 -13.82
N ASP A 16 6.31 -23.41 -13.35
CA ASP A 16 6.52 -22.20 -14.15
C ASP A 16 8.01 -22.10 -14.51
N GLU A 17 8.34 -22.40 -15.76
CA GLU A 17 9.71 -22.39 -16.28
C GLU A 17 10.28 -20.97 -16.45
N ILE A 18 9.42 -19.95 -16.46
CA ILE A 18 9.82 -18.56 -16.77
C ILE A 18 10.09 -17.76 -15.51
N PHE A 19 9.18 -17.82 -14.53
CA PHE A 19 9.23 -17.01 -13.31
C PHE A 19 9.30 -17.83 -12.03
N GLU A 20 9.36 -19.16 -12.12
CA GLU A 20 9.38 -20.08 -10.97
C GLU A 20 8.23 -19.78 -9.96
N LYS A 21 7.07 -19.39 -10.48
CA LYS A 21 5.89 -19.11 -9.66
C LYS A 21 5.49 -20.36 -8.89
N ASP A 22 5.29 -20.21 -7.57
CA ASP A 22 4.85 -21.31 -6.73
C ASP A 22 3.55 -21.94 -7.26
N ARG A 23 3.53 -23.25 -7.37
CA ARG A 23 2.40 -24.03 -7.88
C ARG A 23 1.07 -23.69 -7.21
N HIS A 24 1.11 -23.35 -5.92
CA HIS A 24 -0.08 -22.95 -5.16
C HIS A 24 -0.81 -21.74 -5.76
N TYR A 25 -0.08 -20.85 -6.45
CA TYR A 25 -0.62 -19.65 -7.08
C TYR A 25 -0.82 -19.78 -8.59
N MET A 26 -0.50 -20.93 -9.18
CA MET A 26 -0.70 -21.18 -10.60
C MET A 26 -2.14 -21.56 -10.87
N GLN A 27 -2.84 -20.72 -11.63
CA GLN A 27 -4.22 -20.96 -12.04
C GLN A 27 -4.36 -20.71 -13.54
N PRO A 28 -4.87 -21.66 -14.33
CA PRO A 28 -4.99 -21.50 -15.77
C PRO A 28 -6.04 -20.44 -16.14
N ILE A 29 -5.76 -19.71 -17.20
CA ILE A 29 -6.65 -18.73 -17.79
C ILE A 29 -7.50 -19.45 -18.86
N ALA A 30 -8.52 -20.19 -18.43
CA ALA A 30 -9.23 -21.11 -19.30
C ALA A 30 -10.72 -20.82 -19.46
N LYS A 31 -11.34 -20.03 -18.56
CA LYS A 31 -12.79 -19.81 -18.53
C LYS A 31 -13.15 -18.37 -18.90
N ALA A 32 -13.91 -18.21 -19.98
CA ALA A 32 -14.48 -16.91 -20.37
C ALA A 32 -15.55 -16.42 -19.35
N PRO A 33 -15.81 -15.07 -19.26
CA PRO A 33 -15.22 -14.02 -20.10
C PRO A 33 -13.79 -13.64 -19.68
N PHE A 34 -12.95 -13.27 -20.67
CA PHE A 34 -11.60 -12.80 -20.41
C PHE A 34 -11.57 -11.27 -20.43
N TYR A 35 -10.81 -10.69 -19.51
CA TYR A 35 -10.64 -9.25 -19.38
C TYR A 35 -9.17 -8.90 -19.61
N CYS A 36 -8.93 -7.91 -20.46
CA CYS A 36 -7.59 -7.39 -20.73
C CYS A 36 -7.60 -5.89 -20.49
N CYS A 37 -6.65 -5.39 -19.71
CA CYS A 37 -6.45 -3.98 -19.49
C CYS A 37 -5.02 -3.58 -19.83
N ARG A 38 -4.89 -2.38 -20.42
CA ARG A 38 -3.58 -1.79 -20.67
C ARG A 38 -3.00 -1.30 -19.35
N GLN A 39 -1.79 -1.75 -19.06
CA GLN A 39 -1.05 -1.28 -17.90
C GLN A 39 0.03 -0.29 -18.32
N ASN A 40 0.23 0.74 -17.50
CA ASN A 40 1.30 1.69 -17.64
C ASN A 40 2.12 1.70 -16.34
N VAL A 41 3.40 2.04 -16.45
CA VAL A 41 4.24 2.26 -15.27
C VAL A 41 3.68 3.46 -14.50
N GLY A 42 3.50 3.29 -13.19
CA GLY A 42 3.02 4.30 -12.29
C GLY A 42 3.50 4.03 -10.86
N ALA A 43 3.41 5.04 -10.03
CA ALA A 43 3.66 4.91 -8.59
C ALA A 43 2.45 5.47 -7.83
N TYR A 44 2.04 4.78 -6.77
CA TYR A 44 0.96 5.25 -5.89
C TYR A 44 1.41 5.49 -4.46
N GLY A 45 2.71 5.53 -4.25
CA GLY A 45 3.32 5.83 -2.97
C GLY A 45 4.84 5.72 -3.01
N SER A 46 5.49 6.23 -2.00
CA SER A 46 6.92 6.06 -1.74
C SER A 46 7.12 5.30 -0.42
N LEU A 47 8.29 4.75 -0.21
CA LEU A 47 8.66 4.15 1.09
C LEU A 47 9.19 5.19 2.08
N GLY A 48 9.52 6.39 1.58
CA GLY A 48 9.83 7.55 2.40
C GLY A 48 8.59 8.35 2.76
N GLY A 49 8.77 9.45 3.47
CA GLY A 49 7.69 10.37 3.81
C GLY A 49 7.95 11.10 5.12
N VAL A 50 6.97 11.86 5.55
CA VAL A 50 7.03 12.60 6.81
C VAL A 50 6.97 11.60 7.98
N LYS A 51 7.89 11.74 8.92
CA LYS A 51 7.88 10.97 10.16
C LYS A 51 6.71 11.41 11.02
N ILE A 52 5.89 10.46 11.47
CA ILE A 52 4.71 10.70 12.29
C ILE A 52 4.74 9.88 13.58
N ASN A 53 3.96 10.31 14.57
CA ASN A 53 3.65 9.51 15.75
C ASN A 53 2.32 8.76 15.59
N HIS A 54 1.88 8.04 16.63
CA HIS A 54 0.61 7.29 16.64
C HIS A 54 -0.65 8.17 16.52
N ARG A 55 -0.53 9.48 16.70
CA ARG A 55 -1.61 10.46 16.51
C ARG A 55 -1.56 11.12 15.13
N THR A 56 -0.68 10.64 14.25
CA THR A 56 -0.41 11.20 12.91
C THR A 56 0.15 12.62 12.90
N GLN A 57 0.63 13.12 14.05
CA GLN A 57 1.34 14.40 14.13
C GLN A 57 2.72 14.26 13.50
N ALA A 58 3.09 15.24 12.67
CA ALA A 58 4.42 15.30 12.06
C ALA A 58 5.50 15.51 13.12
N MET A 59 6.64 14.91 12.90
CA MET A 59 7.78 14.94 13.84
C MET A 59 9.04 15.43 13.16
N THR A 60 9.89 16.13 13.93
CA THR A 60 11.25 16.46 13.51
C THR A 60 12.14 15.21 13.48
N GLN A 61 13.37 15.34 12.97
CA GLN A 61 14.35 14.25 12.98
C GLN A 61 14.69 13.78 14.41
N GLU A 62 14.65 14.69 15.39
CA GLU A 62 14.88 14.41 16.81
C GLU A 62 13.64 13.84 17.53
N ALA A 63 12.62 13.42 16.76
CA ALA A 63 11.38 12.86 17.26
C ALA A 63 10.55 13.82 18.14
N LYS A 64 10.64 15.12 17.91
CA LYS A 64 9.77 16.12 18.55
C LYS A 64 8.56 16.39 17.65
N VAL A 65 7.40 16.48 18.25
CA VAL A 65 6.15 16.84 17.55
C VAL A 65 6.23 18.28 17.05
N ILE A 66 5.76 18.50 15.81
CA ILE A 66 5.52 19.82 15.25
C ILE A 66 4.06 20.17 15.52
N PRO A 67 3.76 21.10 16.43
CA PRO A 67 2.37 21.40 16.81
C PRO A 67 1.52 21.86 15.63
N GLY A 68 0.27 21.38 15.58
CA GLY A 68 -0.70 21.74 14.54
C GLY A 68 -0.43 21.12 13.16
N LEU A 69 0.64 20.32 13.00
CA LEU A 69 0.96 19.68 11.71
C LEU A 69 0.69 18.18 11.76
N TYR A 70 -0.21 17.74 10.90
CA TYR A 70 -0.57 16.33 10.70
C TYR A 70 -0.18 15.86 9.31
N CYS A 71 0.26 14.61 9.19
CA CYS A 71 0.58 13.99 7.93
C CYS A 71 -0.02 12.59 7.87
N VAL A 72 -0.64 12.24 6.75
CA VAL A 72 -1.43 11.01 6.62
C VAL A 72 -1.21 10.33 5.27
N GLY A 73 -1.64 9.09 5.18
CA GLY A 73 -1.64 8.35 3.93
C GLY A 73 -0.26 8.18 3.31
N THR A 74 -0.18 8.31 2.00
CA THR A 74 1.06 8.08 1.24
C THR A 74 2.18 9.06 1.55
N ASP A 75 1.86 10.23 2.10
CA ASP A 75 2.87 11.21 2.53
C ASP A 75 3.59 10.81 3.83
N ALA A 76 3.02 9.86 4.59
CA ALA A 76 3.57 9.31 5.82
C ALA A 76 4.05 7.85 5.66
N CYS A 77 4.39 7.41 4.46
CA CYS A 77 4.76 6.03 4.14
C CYS A 77 6.09 5.55 4.72
N ASN A 78 6.84 6.38 5.43
CA ASN A 78 8.03 5.95 6.17
C ASN A 78 7.75 4.88 7.24
N ILE A 79 6.48 4.64 7.57
CA ILE A 79 6.05 3.53 8.45
C ILE A 79 6.35 2.15 7.87
N PHE A 80 6.52 2.03 6.55
CA PHE A 80 6.77 0.76 5.89
C PHE A 80 8.25 0.32 5.93
N GLY A 81 9.17 1.18 6.36
CA GLY A 81 10.59 0.88 6.37
C GLY A 81 11.20 0.77 4.97
N ASP A 82 12.08 -0.21 4.77
CA ASP A 82 12.86 -0.36 3.53
C ASP A 82 12.11 -1.11 2.42
N SER A 83 10.96 -1.72 2.72
CA SER A 83 10.20 -2.52 1.75
C SER A 83 8.71 -2.43 2.00
N TYR A 84 7.94 -2.41 0.92
CA TYR A 84 6.49 -2.43 1.01
C TYR A 84 5.98 -3.79 1.53
N PRO A 85 5.16 -3.83 2.59
CA PRO A 85 4.67 -5.07 3.17
C PRO A 85 3.52 -5.66 2.33
N PHE A 86 3.85 -6.49 1.35
CA PHE A 86 2.89 -7.13 0.46
C PHE A 86 2.07 -8.25 1.11
N ILE A 87 2.42 -8.67 2.32
CA ILE A 87 1.72 -9.75 3.05
C ILE A 87 0.28 -9.35 3.40
N LEU A 88 0.04 -8.06 3.65
CA LEU A 88 -1.28 -7.52 3.99
C LEU A 88 -1.86 -6.77 2.80
N ALA A 89 -2.70 -7.44 2.02
CA ALA A 89 -3.38 -6.84 0.88
C ALA A 89 -4.23 -5.63 1.31
N GLY A 90 -4.15 -4.53 0.55
CA GLY A 90 -4.91 -3.32 0.82
C GLY A 90 -4.37 -2.46 1.98
N ASN A 91 -3.19 -2.76 2.51
CA ASN A 91 -2.64 -2.03 3.66
C ASN A 91 -2.47 -0.53 3.41
N THR A 92 -2.05 -0.10 2.22
CA THR A 92 -1.91 1.33 1.89
C THR A 92 -3.25 2.04 1.93
N MET A 93 -4.29 1.47 1.33
CA MET A 93 -5.64 2.05 1.37
C MET A 93 -6.18 2.07 2.81
N GLY A 94 -6.01 0.98 3.54
CA GLY A 94 -6.39 0.88 4.95
C GLY A 94 -5.67 1.91 5.80
N PHE A 95 -4.37 2.12 5.57
CA PHE A 95 -3.60 3.14 6.27
C PHE A 95 -4.06 4.56 5.90
N CYS A 96 -4.32 4.86 4.63
CA CYS A 96 -4.81 6.17 4.21
C CYS A 96 -6.13 6.53 4.90
N LEU A 97 -7.10 5.60 4.92
CA LEU A 97 -8.40 5.82 5.56
C LEU A 97 -8.28 6.00 7.07
N ASN A 98 -7.55 5.11 7.74
CA ASN A 98 -7.43 5.16 9.20
C ASN A 98 -6.55 6.31 9.67
N SER A 99 -5.44 6.61 9.00
CA SER A 99 -4.60 7.75 9.37
C SER A 99 -5.32 9.08 9.18
N GLY A 100 -6.13 9.21 8.10
CA GLY A 100 -6.99 10.38 7.90
C GLY A 100 -8.00 10.57 9.03
N ARG A 101 -8.68 9.49 9.45
CA ARG A 101 -9.60 9.52 10.59
C ARG A 101 -8.89 9.92 11.89
N ILE A 102 -7.76 9.29 12.20
CA ILE A 102 -6.97 9.57 13.40
C ILE A 102 -6.50 11.02 13.42
N ALA A 103 -6.03 11.55 12.27
CA ALA A 103 -5.63 12.95 12.15
C ALA A 103 -6.79 13.91 12.46
N GLY A 104 -7.96 13.64 11.85
CA GLY A 104 -9.15 14.48 12.08
C GLY A 104 -9.59 14.50 13.54
N GLU A 105 -9.64 13.34 14.19
CA GLU A 105 -9.99 13.22 15.61
C GLU A 105 -9.00 13.98 16.52
N ASN A 106 -7.69 13.84 16.28
CA ASN A 106 -6.68 14.50 17.10
C ASN A 106 -6.59 16.00 16.82
N ALA A 107 -6.74 16.43 15.56
CA ALA A 107 -6.76 17.85 15.22
C ALA A 107 -7.97 18.57 15.84
N ALA A 108 -9.15 17.95 15.81
CA ALA A 108 -10.35 18.50 16.46
C ALA A 108 -10.13 18.62 17.98
N ALA A 109 -9.61 17.57 18.61
CA ALA A 109 -9.34 17.60 20.05
C ALA A 109 -8.27 18.64 20.44
N GLU A 110 -7.29 18.90 19.55
CA GLU A 110 -6.29 19.95 19.78
C GLU A 110 -6.94 21.35 19.70
N LEU A 111 -7.87 21.57 18.77
CA LEU A 111 -8.60 22.82 18.64
C LEU A 111 -9.55 23.09 19.82
N ASP A 112 -10.23 22.06 20.32
CA ASP A 112 -11.12 22.17 21.49
C ASP A 112 -10.37 22.59 22.78
N GLY A 113 -9.05 22.37 22.82
CA GLY A 113 -8.18 22.83 23.90
C GLY A 113 -7.70 24.28 23.77
N PHE A 114 -7.96 24.96 22.65
CA PHE A 114 -7.69 26.38 22.47
C PHE A 114 -8.96 27.18 22.90
N GLU A 115 -8.92 27.80 24.07
CA GLU A 115 -9.83 28.87 24.40
C GLU A 115 -9.51 30.10 23.50
N TYR A 116 -10.48 30.54 22.69
CA TYR A 116 -10.38 31.76 21.87
C TYR A 116 -10.61 33.03 22.73
#